data_846e462216466eaf7f92df97be142e0a
#
_entry.id   846e462216466eaf7f92df97be142e0a
#
_cell.length_a   1.000
_cell.length_b   1.000
_cell.length_c   1.000
_cell.angle_alpha   90.00
_cell.angle_beta   90.00
_cell.angle_gamma   90.00
#
_symmetry.space_group_name_H-M   'P 1'
#
loop_
_entity.id
_entity.type
_entity.pdbx_description
1 polymer ?
#
loop_
_entity_poly.entity_id
_entity_poly.type
_entity_poly.pdbx_seq_one_letter_code
_entity_poly.pdbx_strand_id
1 'polypeptide(L)'
;MIVTMNNLLLIILPALIAFLCACWIHPYVLKVAKVKNIVDKPNARKLQHVPIPILGGLTVVFGILSGIMSFQLFGEYADFFPVFASVFIILIIGLLDDMISLSPKVRFIIEIVLVLYLILTTGFQINDFHGLWGIDIISKYVSLPLTIFACVGIINAINLIDGVDGYSSGYTMVSCILFGIMFYNLGNIQMVALAAIVAASLAPFFLHNVFGKTSKMFIGDSGTLSLGVIFSVFVISIISADSTSMSAKENLGIIPFTLAVLCVPVFDTLRVMTVRIVRGKSPFSPDKTHLHHLFIELGYSHIGTALSIIGMNLFVVLCWYCAYLMGLSIDAQLYIVILIGIFITFVFYPTMKVQIRKETLLYHCFCKIGASTHVTRKGFWLFAQKWADKSVIEE
;
A
#
# COMPACT_ATOMS: atom_id res chain seq x y z
N MET A 1 15.09 17.88 -16.37
CA MET A 1 16.01 18.20 -15.24
C MET A 1 17.12 17.14 -15.25
N ILE A 2 18.40 17.55 -15.33
CA ILE A 2 19.55 16.63 -15.30
C ILE A 2 19.71 16.18 -13.85
N VAL A 3 19.62 14.87 -13.59
CA VAL A 3 19.96 14.32 -12.26
C VAL A 3 21.43 14.62 -12.03
N THR A 4 21.70 15.51 -11.08
CA THR A 4 23.08 15.71 -10.62
C THR A 4 23.50 14.48 -9.82
N MET A 5 24.80 14.16 -9.82
CA MET A 5 25.35 13.05 -9.03
C MET A 5 24.93 13.15 -7.54
N ASN A 6 24.78 14.38 -7.02
CA ASN A 6 24.31 14.64 -5.67
C ASN A 6 22.84 14.18 -5.45
N ASN A 7 21.93 14.43 -6.41
CA ASN A 7 20.53 13.99 -6.28
C ASN A 7 20.39 12.47 -6.30
N LEU A 8 21.20 11.78 -7.11
CA LEU A 8 21.22 10.32 -7.14
C LEU A 8 21.71 9.73 -5.81
N LEU A 9 22.74 10.33 -5.23
CA LEU A 9 23.29 9.90 -3.94
C LEU A 9 22.26 10.11 -2.80
N LEU A 10 21.51 11.22 -2.83
CA LEU A 10 20.44 11.53 -1.88
C LEU A 10 19.26 10.57 -1.94
N ILE A 11 19.05 9.88 -3.06
CA ILE A 11 18.02 8.86 -3.18
C ILE A 11 18.56 7.49 -2.77
N ILE A 12 19.72 7.11 -3.32
CA ILE A 12 20.25 5.75 -3.17
C ILE A 12 20.76 5.48 -1.76
N LEU A 13 21.48 6.42 -1.14
CA LEU A 13 22.08 6.19 0.17
C LEU A 13 21.05 5.99 1.28
N PRO A 14 20.01 6.84 1.44
CA PRO A 14 18.96 6.60 2.41
C PRO A 14 18.14 5.31 2.14
N ALA A 15 17.91 4.98 0.87
CA ALA A 15 17.24 3.73 0.50
C ALA A 15 18.09 2.50 0.89
N LEU A 16 19.40 2.55 0.67
CA LEU A 16 20.32 1.48 1.08
C LEU A 16 20.37 1.34 2.61
N ILE A 17 20.43 2.45 3.34
CA ILE A 17 20.39 2.44 4.81
C ILE A 17 19.06 1.82 5.30
N ALA A 18 17.92 2.21 4.71
CA ALA A 18 16.63 1.65 5.03
C ALA A 18 16.58 0.13 4.82
N PHE A 19 17.09 -0.35 3.67
CA PHE A 19 17.19 -1.77 3.37
C PHE A 19 18.07 -2.51 4.39
N LEU A 20 19.27 -2.01 4.66
CA LEU A 20 20.20 -2.65 5.59
C LEU A 20 19.66 -2.67 7.03
N CYS A 21 19.04 -1.59 7.48
CA CYS A 21 18.39 -1.53 8.80
C CYS A 21 17.23 -2.51 8.92
N ALA A 22 16.38 -2.62 7.88
CA ALA A 22 15.30 -3.59 7.86
C ALA A 22 15.83 -5.05 7.86
N CYS A 23 16.88 -5.35 7.10
CA CYS A 23 17.56 -6.65 7.14
C CYS A 23 18.11 -6.96 8.53
N TRP A 24 18.80 -5.99 9.14
CA TRP A 24 19.46 -6.17 10.42
C TRP A 24 18.48 -6.42 11.56
N ILE A 25 17.37 -5.66 11.63
CA ILE A 25 16.42 -5.75 12.75
C ILE A 25 15.48 -6.95 12.64
N HIS A 26 15.21 -7.48 11.43
CA HIS A 26 14.23 -8.54 11.18
C HIS A 26 14.43 -9.78 12.08
N PRO A 27 15.62 -10.40 12.19
CA PRO A 27 15.81 -11.60 13.00
C PRO A 27 15.58 -11.34 14.50
N TYR A 28 15.93 -10.15 15.00
CA TYR A 28 15.70 -9.79 16.42
C TYR A 28 14.22 -9.62 16.73
N VAL A 29 13.48 -8.92 15.85
CA VAL A 29 12.03 -8.75 16.00
C VAL A 29 11.32 -10.10 15.92
N LEU A 30 11.72 -10.96 14.99
CA LEU A 30 11.20 -12.32 14.87
C LEU A 30 11.43 -13.13 16.16
N LYS A 31 12.63 -13.08 16.73
CA LYS A 31 12.96 -13.75 17.99
C LYS A 31 12.08 -13.24 19.13
N VAL A 32 11.96 -11.91 19.30
CA VAL A 32 11.08 -11.31 20.31
C VAL A 32 9.64 -11.76 20.12
N ALA A 33 9.11 -11.72 18.90
CA ALA A 33 7.74 -12.13 18.60
C ALA A 33 7.47 -13.60 18.98
N LYS A 34 8.41 -14.50 18.67
CA LYS A 34 8.33 -15.93 19.04
C LYS A 34 8.40 -16.13 20.56
N VAL A 35 9.40 -15.56 21.23
CA VAL A 35 9.61 -15.72 22.69
C VAL A 35 8.44 -15.13 23.48
N LYS A 36 7.92 -13.97 23.06
CA LYS A 36 6.77 -13.31 23.73
C LYS A 36 5.41 -13.84 23.24
N ASN A 37 5.39 -14.82 22.32
CA ASN A 37 4.17 -15.39 21.73
C ASN A 37 3.23 -14.32 21.14
N ILE A 38 3.82 -13.27 20.50
CA ILE A 38 3.09 -12.23 19.77
C ILE A 38 2.83 -12.75 18.38
N VAL A 39 1.79 -13.57 18.26
CA VAL A 39 1.46 -14.32 17.05
C VAL A 39 0.01 -14.16 16.68
N ASP A 40 -0.25 -14.13 15.39
CA ASP A 40 -1.59 -14.23 14.85
C ASP A 40 -2.07 -15.68 14.89
N LYS A 41 -3.05 -15.98 15.76
CA LYS A 41 -3.59 -17.33 15.95
C LYS A 41 -4.58 -17.69 14.85
N PRO A 42 -4.52 -18.93 14.32
CA PRO A 42 -5.50 -19.42 13.36
C PRO A 42 -6.93 -19.35 13.92
N ASN A 43 -7.87 -18.97 13.06
CA ASN A 43 -9.30 -19.08 13.36
C ASN A 43 -10.06 -19.47 12.07
N ALA A 44 -11.36 -19.76 12.17
CA ALA A 44 -12.20 -20.20 11.04
C ALA A 44 -12.27 -19.19 9.87
N ARG A 45 -11.85 -17.94 10.07
CA ARG A 45 -11.87 -16.88 9.05
C ARG A 45 -10.53 -16.69 8.36
N LYS A 46 -9.40 -17.08 8.99
CA LYS A 46 -8.04 -16.84 8.48
C LYS A 46 -7.59 -17.95 7.56
N LEU A 47 -6.66 -17.63 6.67
CA LEU A 47 -6.13 -18.55 5.68
C LEU A 47 -4.99 -19.42 6.24
N GLN A 48 -4.27 -18.92 7.28
CA GLN A 48 -3.20 -19.68 7.92
C GLN A 48 -3.75 -20.77 8.86
N HIS A 49 -3.01 -21.89 8.92
CA HIS A 49 -3.31 -23.03 9.78
C HIS A 49 -2.37 -23.16 10.99
N VAL A 50 -1.33 -22.34 11.04
CA VAL A 50 -0.34 -22.27 12.13
C VAL A 50 -0.21 -20.84 12.66
N PRO A 51 0.14 -20.64 13.95
CA PRO A 51 0.42 -19.31 14.48
C PRO A 51 1.61 -18.68 13.73
N ILE A 52 1.46 -17.42 13.30
CA ILE A 52 2.50 -16.68 12.59
C ILE A 52 2.78 -15.38 13.35
N PRO A 53 4.06 -15.01 13.61
CA PRO A 53 4.41 -13.74 14.24
C PRO A 53 3.88 -12.53 13.45
N ILE A 54 3.39 -11.48 14.13
CA ILE A 54 2.71 -10.31 13.51
C ILE A 54 3.49 -8.99 13.66
N LEU A 55 4.77 -9.03 14.03
CA LEU A 55 5.57 -7.82 14.23
C LEU A 55 6.38 -7.39 12.98
N GLY A 56 6.01 -7.87 11.78
CA GLY A 56 6.71 -7.53 10.54
C GLY A 56 6.70 -6.03 10.24
N GLY A 57 5.61 -5.33 10.58
CA GLY A 57 5.52 -3.88 10.44
C GLY A 57 6.60 -3.12 11.20
N LEU A 58 6.97 -3.58 12.40
CA LEU A 58 8.07 -2.97 13.16
C LEU A 58 9.39 -3.01 12.39
N THR A 59 9.69 -4.10 11.67
CA THR A 59 10.92 -4.21 10.88
C THR A 59 10.92 -3.25 9.70
N VAL A 60 9.81 -3.16 8.99
CA VAL A 60 9.62 -2.27 7.84
C VAL A 60 9.72 -0.81 8.27
N VAL A 61 8.96 -0.43 9.30
CA VAL A 61 8.91 0.97 9.76
C VAL A 61 10.24 1.40 10.37
N PHE A 62 10.95 0.50 11.08
CA PHE A 62 12.30 0.80 11.55
C PHE A 62 13.25 1.16 10.40
N GLY A 63 13.21 0.41 9.30
CA GLY A 63 13.96 0.72 8.09
C GLY A 63 13.55 2.07 7.49
N ILE A 64 12.23 2.34 7.37
CA ILE A 64 11.70 3.61 6.85
C ILE A 64 12.19 4.80 7.68
N LEU A 65 12.05 4.73 9.01
CA LEU A 65 12.48 5.80 9.92
C LEU A 65 14.00 6.03 9.86
N SER A 66 14.78 4.95 9.76
CA SER A 66 16.24 5.04 9.58
C SER A 66 16.61 5.71 8.25
N GLY A 67 15.91 5.38 7.17
CA GLY A 67 16.08 6.00 5.86
C GLY A 67 15.72 7.49 5.87
N ILE A 68 14.58 7.86 6.45
CA ILE A 68 14.16 9.26 6.59
C ILE A 68 15.20 10.04 7.39
N MET A 69 15.67 9.49 8.53
CA MET A 69 16.67 10.14 9.36
C MET A 69 17.99 10.36 8.60
N SER A 70 18.44 9.35 7.83
CA SER A 70 19.64 9.49 7.03
C SER A 70 19.50 10.53 5.92
N PHE A 71 18.32 10.63 5.29
CA PHE A 71 18.04 11.67 4.29
C PHE A 71 18.13 13.07 4.91
N GLN A 72 17.59 13.25 6.12
CA GLN A 72 17.67 14.51 6.87
C GLN A 72 19.12 14.93 7.18
N LEU A 73 19.98 13.96 7.48
CA LEU A 73 21.40 14.23 7.80
C LEU A 73 22.23 14.65 6.58
N PHE A 74 21.87 14.19 5.38
CA PHE A 74 22.64 14.42 4.15
C PHE A 74 22.08 15.51 3.24
N GLY A 75 20.88 16.04 3.53
CA GLY A 75 20.18 17.00 2.69
C GLY A 75 19.86 18.33 3.39
N GLU A 76 20.05 19.43 2.70
CA GLU A 76 19.54 20.78 3.09
C GLU A 76 18.07 20.98 2.62
N TYR A 77 17.25 19.93 2.72
CA TYR A 77 15.90 19.91 2.15
C TYR A 77 14.83 20.09 3.23
N ALA A 78 13.58 20.29 2.77
CA ALA A 78 12.45 20.49 3.64
C ALA A 78 12.32 19.41 4.73
N ASP A 79 11.83 19.81 5.85
CA ASP A 79 11.72 19.01 7.06
C ASP A 79 10.77 17.83 6.89
N PHE A 80 11.32 16.60 6.94
CA PHE A 80 10.54 15.37 6.99
C PHE A 80 10.06 15.01 8.40
N PHE A 81 10.33 15.85 9.38
CA PHE A 81 9.94 15.56 10.75
C PHE A 81 8.44 15.29 10.94
N PRO A 82 7.51 16.03 10.29
CA PRO A 82 6.08 15.69 10.39
C PRO A 82 5.74 14.29 9.86
N VAL A 83 6.36 13.86 8.77
CA VAL A 83 6.18 12.51 8.21
C VAL A 83 6.77 11.47 9.16
N PHE A 84 8.00 11.69 9.65
CA PHE A 84 8.66 10.84 10.62
C PHE A 84 7.81 10.65 11.88
N ALA A 85 7.34 11.76 12.48
CA ALA A 85 6.50 11.73 13.68
C ALA A 85 5.19 10.99 13.43
N SER A 86 4.53 11.23 12.29
CA SER A 86 3.28 10.55 11.94
C SER A 86 3.45 9.05 11.77
N VAL A 87 4.50 8.62 11.06
CA VAL A 87 4.81 7.20 10.87
C VAL A 87 5.18 6.53 12.21
N PHE A 88 5.90 7.24 13.08
CA PHE A 88 6.24 6.72 14.41
C PHE A 88 5.03 6.59 15.33
N ILE A 89 4.14 7.59 15.35
CA ILE A 89 2.91 7.54 16.16
C ILE A 89 2.00 6.41 15.69
N ILE A 90 1.75 6.30 14.37
CA ILE A 90 0.85 5.27 13.87
C ILE A 90 1.45 3.86 14.00
N LEU A 91 2.77 3.72 13.96
CA LEU A 91 3.46 2.46 14.30
C LEU A 91 3.09 2.01 15.71
N ILE A 92 3.20 2.90 16.71
CA ILE A 92 2.87 2.56 18.10
C ILE A 92 1.39 2.16 18.22
N ILE A 93 0.49 2.90 17.58
CA ILE A 93 -0.94 2.60 17.58
C ILE A 93 -1.23 1.24 16.92
N GLY A 94 -0.60 0.97 15.77
CA GLY A 94 -0.73 -0.32 15.09
C GLY A 94 -0.15 -1.48 15.91
N LEU A 95 0.97 -1.29 16.61
CA LEU A 95 1.50 -2.29 17.53
C LEU A 95 0.53 -2.57 18.70
N LEU A 96 -0.10 -1.54 19.24
CA LEU A 96 -1.14 -1.71 20.26
C LEU A 96 -2.35 -2.46 19.70
N ASP A 97 -2.75 -2.15 18.45
CA ASP A 97 -3.86 -2.86 17.78
C ASP A 97 -3.52 -4.34 17.55
N ASP A 98 -2.33 -4.65 17.06
CA ASP A 98 -1.82 -6.02 16.90
C ASP A 98 -1.80 -6.82 18.21
N MET A 99 -1.54 -6.16 19.36
CA MET A 99 -1.40 -6.82 20.66
C MET A 99 -2.71 -6.93 21.45
N ILE A 100 -3.55 -5.90 21.44
CA ILE A 100 -4.73 -5.80 22.32
C ILE A 100 -6.04 -5.57 21.58
N SER A 101 -6.01 -5.46 20.25
CA SER A 101 -7.18 -5.24 19.38
C SER A 101 -7.99 -4.00 19.77
N LEU A 102 -7.56 -2.84 19.30
CA LEU A 102 -8.21 -1.56 19.56
C LEU A 102 -9.63 -1.52 18.96
N SER A 103 -10.50 -0.73 19.57
CA SER A 103 -11.82 -0.53 18.96
C SER A 103 -11.69 0.27 17.65
N PRO A 104 -12.45 -0.08 16.59
CA PRO A 104 -12.39 0.63 15.31
C PRO A 104 -12.65 2.14 15.43
N LYS A 105 -13.48 2.56 16.42
CA LYS A 105 -13.76 3.98 16.67
C LYS A 105 -12.54 4.74 17.17
N VAL A 106 -11.78 4.14 18.10
CA VAL A 106 -10.56 4.75 18.66
C VAL A 106 -9.52 4.89 17.55
N ARG A 107 -9.30 3.83 16.77
CA ARG A 107 -8.38 3.85 15.63
C ARG A 107 -8.75 4.96 14.63
N PHE A 108 -10.02 5.04 14.26
CA PHE A 108 -10.51 6.05 13.32
C PHE A 108 -10.29 7.49 13.82
N ILE A 109 -10.53 7.76 15.13
CA ILE A 109 -10.27 9.09 15.71
C ILE A 109 -8.77 9.42 15.66
N ILE A 110 -7.90 8.45 15.97
CA ILE A 110 -6.45 8.66 15.93
C ILE A 110 -5.99 8.94 14.50
N GLU A 111 -6.50 8.21 13.51
CA GLU A 111 -6.21 8.46 12.09
C GLU A 111 -6.61 9.88 11.68
N ILE A 112 -7.79 10.38 12.08
CA ILE A 112 -8.22 11.76 11.81
C ILE A 112 -7.27 12.77 12.45
N VAL A 113 -6.92 12.59 13.72
CA VAL A 113 -6.01 13.51 14.45
C VAL A 113 -4.64 13.54 13.78
N LEU A 114 -4.15 12.39 13.34
CA LEU A 114 -2.85 12.27 12.68
C LEU A 114 -2.85 12.92 11.30
N VAL A 115 -3.93 12.77 10.52
CA VAL A 115 -4.09 13.45 9.23
C VAL A 115 -4.19 14.95 9.42
N LEU A 116 -4.92 15.43 10.43
CA LEU A 116 -4.96 16.86 10.80
C LEU A 116 -3.58 17.39 11.16
N TYR A 117 -2.81 16.65 11.95
CA TYR A 117 -1.43 17.01 12.27
C TYR A 117 -0.58 17.15 10.99
N LEU A 118 -0.66 16.17 10.07
CA LEU A 118 0.04 16.26 8.77
C LEU A 118 -0.34 17.51 7.98
N ILE A 119 -1.64 17.78 7.82
CA ILE A 119 -2.12 18.96 7.09
C ILE A 119 -1.59 20.27 7.72
N LEU A 120 -1.65 20.37 9.04
CA LEU A 120 -1.26 21.58 9.76
C LEU A 120 0.25 21.83 9.75
N THR A 121 1.05 20.77 9.71
CA THR A 121 2.52 20.87 9.79
C THR A 121 3.20 20.91 8.43
N THR A 122 2.65 20.22 7.41
CA THR A 122 3.22 20.23 6.07
C THR A 122 2.61 21.27 5.13
N GLY A 123 1.40 21.76 5.43
CA GLY A 123 0.60 22.55 4.52
C GLY A 123 -0.02 21.77 3.36
N PHE A 124 0.34 20.49 3.16
CA PHE A 124 -0.17 19.67 2.07
C PHE A 124 -1.62 19.29 2.28
N GLN A 125 -2.43 19.49 1.26
CA GLN A 125 -3.86 19.13 1.27
C GLN A 125 -4.38 19.00 -0.16
N ILE A 126 -5.52 18.36 -0.33
CA ILE A 126 -6.25 18.30 -1.61
C ILE A 126 -6.97 19.64 -1.78
N ASN A 127 -6.26 20.63 -2.30
CA ASN A 127 -6.76 22.01 -2.46
C ASN A 127 -6.75 22.50 -3.91
N ASP A 128 -6.22 21.72 -4.85
CA ASP A 128 -6.22 22.01 -6.27
C ASP A 128 -6.72 20.78 -7.04
N PHE A 129 -7.68 21.00 -7.94
CA PHE A 129 -8.19 19.94 -8.83
C PHE A 129 -7.47 19.92 -10.17
N HIS A 130 -6.49 20.82 -10.36
CA HIS A 130 -5.62 20.86 -11.54
C HIS A 130 -6.42 20.85 -12.86
N GLY A 131 -7.49 21.64 -12.95
CA GLY A 131 -8.35 21.74 -14.13
C GLY A 131 -9.38 20.62 -14.29
N LEU A 132 -9.46 19.67 -13.36
CA LEU A 132 -10.50 18.63 -13.38
C LEU A 132 -11.87 19.27 -13.25
N TRP A 133 -12.79 18.98 -14.20
CA TRP A 133 -14.11 19.61 -14.34
C TRP A 133 -14.07 21.14 -14.46
N GLY A 134 -12.94 21.68 -14.94
CA GLY A 134 -12.70 23.12 -15.02
C GLY A 134 -12.51 23.80 -13.66
N ILE A 135 -12.22 23.01 -12.62
CA ILE A 135 -11.96 23.49 -11.27
C ILE A 135 -10.45 23.41 -11.00
N ASP A 136 -9.90 24.51 -10.52
CA ASP A 136 -8.54 24.58 -10.02
C ASP A 136 -8.57 24.60 -8.47
N ILE A 137 -8.23 25.71 -7.85
CA ILE A 137 -8.16 25.84 -6.40
C ILE A 137 -9.55 25.78 -5.77
N ILE A 138 -9.73 24.94 -4.75
CA ILE A 138 -10.96 24.82 -3.98
C ILE A 138 -10.84 25.50 -2.62
N SER A 139 -11.99 25.91 -2.07
CA SER A 139 -12.02 26.59 -0.78
C SER A 139 -11.54 25.70 0.35
N LYS A 140 -10.89 26.28 1.36
CA LYS A 140 -10.40 25.57 2.55
C LYS A 140 -11.48 24.78 3.29
N TYR A 141 -12.72 25.28 3.26
CA TYR A 141 -13.87 24.59 3.89
C TYR A 141 -14.24 23.27 3.20
N VAL A 142 -13.91 23.10 1.92
CA VAL A 142 -14.09 21.86 1.15
C VAL A 142 -12.82 21.02 1.18
N SER A 143 -11.67 21.65 0.99
CA SER A 143 -10.36 20.99 0.94
C SER A 143 -10.05 20.20 2.22
N LEU A 144 -10.25 20.79 3.40
CA LEU A 144 -9.90 20.16 4.67
C LEU A 144 -10.70 18.86 4.93
N PRO A 145 -12.05 18.86 4.92
CA PRO A 145 -12.79 17.62 5.12
C PRO A 145 -12.56 16.59 4.01
N LEU A 146 -12.37 17.04 2.75
CA LEU A 146 -12.04 16.15 1.63
C LEU A 146 -10.70 15.44 1.84
N THR A 147 -9.67 16.20 2.27
CA THR A 147 -8.34 15.65 2.55
C THR A 147 -8.39 14.62 3.68
N ILE A 148 -9.10 14.95 4.79
CA ILE A 148 -9.27 14.01 5.91
C ILE A 148 -9.96 12.73 5.43
N PHE A 149 -11.07 12.87 4.71
CA PHE A 149 -11.82 11.72 4.19
C PHE A 149 -10.97 10.84 3.27
N ALA A 150 -10.25 11.45 2.33
CA ALA A 150 -9.39 10.73 1.40
C ALA A 150 -8.25 10.01 2.12
N CYS A 151 -7.51 10.70 3.01
CA CYS A 151 -6.38 10.11 3.71
C CYS A 151 -6.80 8.97 4.64
N VAL A 152 -7.85 9.16 5.45
CA VAL A 152 -8.37 8.09 6.33
C VAL A 152 -8.90 6.93 5.50
N GLY A 153 -9.55 7.20 4.36
CA GLY A 153 -9.98 6.18 3.40
C GLY A 153 -8.80 5.39 2.85
N ILE A 154 -7.69 6.05 2.48
CA ILE A 154 -6.45 5.42 2.00
C ILE A 154 -5.82 4.56 3.09
N ILE A 155 -5.68 5.08 4.31
CA ILE A 155 -5.11 4.33 5.44
C ILE A 155 -5.87 3.02 5.65
N ASN A 156 -7.19 3.08 5.70
CA ASN A 156 -8.01 1.90 5.87
C ASN A 156 -7.99 0.97 4.64
N ALA A 157 -7.96 1.50 3.42
CA ALA A 157 -7.87 0.69 2.22
C ALA A 157 -6.57 -0.12 2.16
N ILE A 158 -5.43 0.50 2.51
CA ILE A 158 -4.13 -0.17 2.56
C ILE A 158 -4.07 -1.20 3.70
N ASN A 159 -4.70 -0.93 4.84
CA ASN A 159 -4.80 -1.91 5.92
C ASN A 159 -5.61 -3.15 5.49
N LEU A 160 -6.70 -2.97 4.75
CA LEU A 160 -7.60 -4.06 4.35
C LEU A 160 -7.07 -4.97 3.21
N ILE A 161 -6.00 -4.58 2.51
CA ILE A 161 -5.39 -5.44 1.48
C ILE A 161 -4.46 -6.52 2.06
N ASP A 162 -4.13 -6.49 3.36
CA ASP A 162 -3.22 -7.45 4.00
C ASP A 162 -3.93 -8.77 4.32
N GLY A 163 -4.27 -9.52 3.30
CA GLY A 163 -4.96 -10.81 3.45
C GLY A 163 -4.21 -12.02 2.88
N VAL A 164 -3.16 -11.81 2.07
CA VAL A 164 -2.34 -12.87 1.48
C VAL A 164 -0.86 -12.48 1.43
N ASP A 165 0.04 -13.46 1.56
CA ASP A 165 1.48 -13.22 1.56
C ASP A 165 1.94 -12.49 0.29
N GLY A 166 2.76 -11.47 0.50
CA GLY A 166 3.35 -10.67 -0.58
C GLY A 166 2.40 -9.66 -1.22
N TYR A 167 1.10 -9.63 -0.88
CA TYR A 167 0.18 -8.70 -1.52
C TYR A 167 0.38 -7.27 -1.02
N SER A 168 0.24 -7.02 0.26
CA SER A 168 0.41 -5.66 0.83
C SER A 168 1.80 -5.09 0.55
N SER A 169 2.85 -5.88 0.79
CA SER A 169 4.23 -5.44 0.57
C SER A 169 4.58 -5.28 -0.92
N GLY A 170 4.22 -6.26 -1.76
CA GLY A 170 4.47 -6.19 -3.20
C GLY A 170 3.69 -5.07 -3.89
N TYR A 171 2.41 -4.89 -3.53
CA TYR A 171 1.59 -3.78 -4.01
C TYR A 171 2.21 -2.43 -3.63
N THR A 172 2.63 -2.26 -2.36
CA THR A 172 3.25 -1.03 -1.90
C THR A 172 4.56 -0.73 -2.62
N MET A 173 5.42 -1.74 -2.84
CA MET A 173 6.67 -1.56 -3.59
C MET A 173 6.40 -1.08 -5.02
N VAL A 174 5.45 -1.69 -5.72
CA VAL A 174 5.07 -1.28 -7.09
C VAL A 174 4.50 0.13 -7.10
N SER A 175 3.62 0.46 -6.14
CA SER A 175 3.05 1.81 -6.03
C SER A 175 4.09 2.86 -5.69
N CYS A 176 5.08 2.55 -4.85
CA CYS A 176 6.22 3.44 -4.58
C CYS A 176 7.04 3.72 -5.84
N ILE A 177 7.24 2.73 -6.71
CA ILE A 177 7.92 2.93 -7.99
C ILE A 177 7.11 3.90 -8.87
N LEU A 178 5.79 3.70 -8.96
CA LEU A 178 4.92 4.56 -9.78
C LEU A 178 4.88 6.01 -9.26
N PHE A 179 4.69 6.21 -7.95
CA PHE A 179 4.76 7.53 -7.33
C PHE A 179 6.15 8.15 -7.46
N GLY A 180 7.22 7.36 -7.28
CA GLY A 180 8.60 7.81 -7.45
C GLY A 180 8.88 8.33 -8.85
N ILE A 181 8.42 7.63 -9.89
CA ILE A 181 8.51 8.08 -11.29
C ILE A 181 7.74 9.38 -11.50
N MET A 182 6.53 9.50 -10.94
CA MET A 182 5.72 10.70 -11.06
C MET A 182 6.38 11.88 -10.33
N PHE A 183 6.80 11.73 -9.09
CA PHE A 183 7.53 12.76 -8.33
C PHE A 183 8.82 13.18 -9.03
N TYR A 184 9.54 12.23 -9.64
CA TYR A 184 10.72 12.54 -10.44
C TYR A 184 10.37 13.43 -11.65
N ASN A 185 9.31 13.12 -12.38
CA ASN A 185 8.83 13.92 -13.49
C ASN A 185 8.36 15.34 -13.08
N LEU A 186 7.86 15.46 -11.83
CA LEU A 186 7.48 16.74 -11.22
C LEU A 186 8.67 17.47 -10.55
N GLY A 187 9.86 16.85 -10.50
CA GLY A 187 11.06 17.46 -9.91
C GLY A 187 11.12 17.41 -8.38
N ASN A 188 10.22 16.67 -7.73
CA ASN A 188 10.18 16.53 -6.28
C ASN A 188 11.09 15.40 -5.79
N ILE A 189 12.39 15.69 -5.69
CA ILE A 189 13.43 14.72 -5.29
C ILE A 189 13.20 14.14 -3.89
N GLN A 190 12.63 14.93 -2.98
CA GLN A 190 12.36 14.49 -1.61
C GLN A 190 11.34 13.34 -1.59
N MET A 191 10.24 13.48 -2.33
CA MET A 191 9.23 12.43 -2.42
C MET A 191 9.72 11.22 -3.21
N VAL A 192 10.63 11.41 -4.19
CA VAL A 192 11.36 10.30 -4.84
C VAL A 192 12.18 9.52 -3.82
N ALA A 193 12.93 10.23 -2.96
CA ALA A 193 13.73 9.59 -1.91
C ALA A 193 12.83 8.83 -0.91
N LEU A 194 11.73 9.42 -0.48
CA LEU A 194 10.77 8.75 0.41
C LEU A 194 10.20 7.48 -0.23
N ALA A 195 9.81 7.53 -1.50
CA ALA A 195 9.33 6.36 -2.23
C ALA A 195 10.39 5.25 -2.33
N ALA A 196 11.64 5.62 -2.60
CA ALA A 196 12.77 4.69 -2.65
C ALA A 196 13.07 4.07 -1.26
N ILE A 197 13.06 4.87 -0.19
CA ILE A 197 13.22 4.42 1.19
C ILE A 197 12.18 3.37 1.56
N VAL A 198 10.90 3.65 1.26
CA VAL A 198 9.79 2.73 1.58
C VAL A 198 9.91 1.43 0.80
N ALA A 199 10.15 1.49 -0.50
CA ALA A 199 10.33 0.31 -1.34
C ALA A 199 11.53 -0.54 -0.88
N ALA A 200 12.65 0.09 -0.56
CA ALA A 200 13.85 -0.59 -0.07
C ALA A 200 13.64 -1.25 1.29
N SER A 201 12.93 -0.60 2.21
CA SER A 201 12.59 -1.13 3.53
C SER A 201 11.66 -2.36 3.47
N LEU A 202 10.76 -2.39 2.49
CA LEU A 202 9.84 -3.50 2.29
C LEU A 202 10.49 -4.71 1.65
N ALA A 203 11.57 -4.55 0.88
CA ALA A 203 12.17 -5.64 0.13
C ALA A 203 12.62 -6.83 1.00
N PRO A 204 13.34 -6.65 2.13
CA PRO A 204 13.68 -7.75 3.02
C PRO A 204 12.44 -8.44 3.60
N PHE A 205 11.48 -7.64 4.09
CA PHE A 205 10.22 -8.17 4.63
C PHE A 205 9.47 -9.01 3.58
N PHE A 206 9.34 -8.51 2.34
CA PHE A 206 8.70 -9.25 1.24
C PHE A 206 9.37 -10.61 1.01
N LEU A 207 10.71 -10.66 0.99
CA LEU A 207 11.45 -11.90 0.80
C LEU A 207 11.18 -12.91 1.93
N HIS A 208 11.19 -12.48 3.18
CA HIS A 208 10.88 -13.34 4.33
C HIS A 208 9.40 -13.75 4.37
N ASN A 209 8.48 -12.85 4.06
CA ASN A 209 7.04 -13.13 4.07
C ASN A 209 6.63 -14.14 2.98
N VAL A 210 7.19 -14.00 1.76
CA VAL A 210 6.84 -14.84 0.59
C VAL A 210 7.61 -16.16 0.58
N PHE A 211 8.92 -16.12 0.79
CA PHE A 211 9.78 -17.30 0.63
C PHE A 211 10.12 -17.99 1.95
N GLY A 212 10.16 -17.26 3.07
CA GLY A 212 10.52 -17.78 4.37
C GLY A 212 9.52 -18.84 4.88
N LYS A 213 10.04 -19.82 5.61
CA LYS A 213 9.25 -20.82 6.33
C LYS A 213 9.33 -20.58 7.83
N THR A 214 10.54 -20.50 8.37
CA THR A 214 10.81 -20.22 9.80
C THR A 214 11.02 -18.75 10.10
N SER A 215 11.44 -17.97 9.09
CA SER A 215 11.67 -16.52 9.16
C SER A 215 10.43 -15.69 8.83
N LYS A 216 9.31 -16.32 8.49
CA LYS A 216 8.08 -15.65 8.07
C LYS A 216 7.45 -14.87 9.22
N MET A 217 7.02 -13.63 8.92
CA MET A 217 6.15 -12.81 9.75
C MET A 217 5.04 -12.18 8.90
N PHE A 218 3.93 -11.81 9.54
CA PHE A 218 2.94 -10.91 8.95
C PHE A 218 3.30 -9.47 9.24
N ILE A 219 2.89 -8.57 8.36
CA ILE A 219 3.19 -7.14 8.49
C ILE A 219 2.40 -6.51 9.65
N GLY A 220 1.18 -6.99 9.91
CA GLY A 220 0.28 -6.51 10.94
C GLY A 220 -0.28 -5.10 10.72
N ASP A 221 -1.14 -4.67 11.65
CA ASP A 221 -1.72 -3.33 11.62
C ASP A 221 -0.66 -2.24 11.78
N SER A 222 0.40 -2.53 12.56
CA SER A 222 1.57 -1.66 12.73
C SER A 222 2.24 -1.29 11.41
N GLY A 223 2.35 -2.24 10.48
CA GLY A 223 2.94 -1.97 9.17
C GLY A 223 1.95 -1.36 8.19
N THR A 224 0.78 -1.94 8.03
CA THR A 224 -0.19 -1.51 7.01
C THR A 224 -0.76 -0.11 7.27
N LEU A 225 -1.03 0.25 8.52
CA LEU A 225 -1.43 1.62 8.88
C LEU A 225 -0.30 2.63 8.59
N SER A 226 0.96 2.27 8.90
CA SER A 226 2.12 3.12 8.59
C SER A 226 2.28 3.34 7.09
N LEU A 227 2.12 2.30 6.28
CA LEU A 227 2.12 2.40 4.82
C LEU A 227 0.96 3.25 4.29
N GLY A 228 -0.22 3.12 4.89
CA GLY A 228 -1.39 3.95 4.57
C GLY A 228 -1.15 5.44 4.83
N VAL A 229 -0.49 5.78 5.94
CA VAL A 229 -0.06 7.16 6.22
C VAL A 229 0.92 7.67 5.16
N ILE A 230 1.89 6.85 4.76
CA ILE A 230 2.85 7.23 3.70
C ILE A 230 2.15 7.47 2.37
N PHE A 231 1.20 6.60 1.98
CA PHE A 231 0.40 6.84 0.78
C PHE A 231 -0.45 8.11 0.88
N SER A 232 -0.99 8.41 2.06
CA SER A 232 -1.68 9.67 2.29
C SER A 232 -0.75 10.87 2.07
N VAL A 233 0.50 10.80 2.57
CA VAL A 233 1.52 11.82 2.31
C VAL A 233 1.82 11.96 0.82
N PHE A 234 1.98 10.86 0.07
CA PHE A 234 2.19 10.93 -1.38
C PHE A 234 1.02 11.61 -2.08
N VAL A 235 -0.21 11.25 -1.73
CA VAL A 235 -1.43 11.79 -2.35
C VAL A 235 -1.58 13.29 -2.07
N ILE A 236 -1.48 13.71 -0.81
CA ILE A 236 -1.64 15.13 -0.47
C ILE A 236 -0.46 15.98 -0.98
N SER A 237 0.76 15.43 -1.00
CA SER A 237 1.94 16.12 -1.53
C SER A 237 1.85 16.34 -3.04
N ILE A 238 1.31 15.38 -3.81
CA ILE A 238 1.23 15.49 -5.27
C ILE A 238 0.05 16.35 -5.74
N ILE A 239 -1.05 16.37 -4.97
CA ILE A 239 -2.28 17.12 -5.34
C ILE A 239 -2.27 18.55 -4.78
N SER A 240 -1.42 18.85 -3.80
CA SER A 240 -1.37 20.22 -3.24
C SER A 240 -0.92 21.24 -4.27
N ALA A 241 -1.58 22.41 -4.30
CA ALA A 241 -1.23 23.52 -5.18
C ALA A 241 0.24 23.97 -5.05
N ASP A 242 0.80 23.88 -3.83
CA ASP A 242 2.19 24.26 -3.56
C ASP A 242 3.20 23.31 -4.22
N SER A 243 2.78 22.09 -4.61
CA SER A 243 3.65 21.10 -5.25
C SER A 243 3.85 21.35 -6.75
N THR A 244 3.04 22.19 -7.37
CA THR A 244 2.96 22.37 -8.83
C THR A 244 3.75 23.57 -9.37
N SER A 245 4.66 24.17 -8.61
CA SER A 245 5.54 25.25 -9.06
C SER A 245 6.44 24.90 -10.27
N MET A 246 6.41 23.66 -10.73
CA MET A 246 7.06 23.20 -11.96
C MET A 246 6.00 22.87 -12.99
N SER A 247 6.09 23.50 -14.17
CA SER A 247 5.21 23.38 -15.33
C SER A 247 4.66 21.96 -15.49
N ALA A 248 3.44 21.76 -15.02
CA ALA A 248 2.71 20.54 -15.29
C ALA A 248 2.65 20.39 -16.82
N LYS A 249 3.08 19.24 -17.34
CA LYS A 249 2.88 18.93 -18.75
C LYS A 249 1.38 19.08 -19.04
N GLU A 250 1.05 19.79 -20.08
CA GLU A 250 -0.35 19.98 -20.49
C GLU A 250 -1.08 18.63 -20.47
N ASN A 251 -2.27 18.60 -19.87
CA ASN A 251 -3.13 17.42 -19.73
C ASN A 251 -2.60 16.26 -18.86
N LEU A 252 -1.59 16.45 -18.03
CA LEU A 252 -1.19 15.41 -17.06
C LEU A 252 -2.21 15.30 -15.95
N GLY A 253 -3.04 14.29 -15.98
CA GLY A 253 -4.08 14.04 -14.98
C GLY A 253 -3.49 13.51 -13.67
N ILE A 254 -3.08 14.41 -12.76
CA ILE A 254 -2.48 14.06 -11.46
C ILE A 254 -3.48 13.31 -10.59
N ILE A 255 -4.72 13.80 -10.48
CA ILE A 255 -5.80 13.14 -9.71
C ILE A 255 -6.16 11.79 -10.33
N PRO A 256 -6.42 11.66 -11.65
CA PRO A 256 -6.58 10.36 -12.31
C PRO A 256 -5.42 9.40 -12.09
N PHE A 257 -4.17 9.87 -12.16
CA PHE A 257 -2.99 9.06 -11.86
C PHE A 257 -3.02 8.50 -10.43
N THR A 258 -3.23 9.39 -9.47
CA THR A 258 -3.26 9.04 -8.05
C THR A 258 -4.34 7.99 -7.76
N LEU A 259 -5.54 8.21 -8.34
CA LEU A 259 -6.63 7.23 -8.23
C LEU A 259 -6.31 5.93 -8.97
N ALA A 260 -5.62 5.96 -10.11
CA ALA A 260 -5.24 4.76 -10.86
C ALA A 260 -4.26 3.89 -10.05
N VAL A 261 -3.26 4.51 -9.41
CA VAL A 261 -2.31 3.78 -8.55
C VAL A 261 -3.01 3.14 -7.35
N LEU A 262 -4.01 3.79 -6.75
CA LEU A 262 -4.74 3.31 -5.57
C LEU A 262 -6.08 2.62 -5.92
N CYS A 263 -6.35 2.36 -7.20
CA CYS A 263 -7.66 1.98 -7.71
C CYS A 263 -8.21 0.72 -7.02
N VAL A 264 -7.50 -0.40 -7.11
CA VAL A 264 -8.02 -1.68 -6.61
C VAL A 264 -8.24 -1.68 -5.10
N PRO A 265 -7.29 -1.26 -4.24
CA PRO A 265 -7.53 -1.15 -2.80
C PRO A 265 -8.72 -0.27 -2.44
N VAL A 266 -8.81 0.92 -3.04
CA VAL A 266 -9.87 1.88 -2.74
C VAL A 266 -11.24 1.36 -3.18
N PHE A 267 -11.37 0.92 -4.43
CA PHE A 267 -12.66 0.45 -4.95
C PHE A 267 -13.10 -0.88 -4.34
N ASP A 268 -12.17 -1.79 -4.01
CA ASP A 268 -12.52 -3.03 -3.29
C ASP A 268 -13.02 -2.72 -1.88
N THR A 269 -12.39 -1.80 -1.17
CA THR A 269 -12.82 -1.34 0.15
C THR A 269 -14.20 -0.67 0.08
N LEU A 270 -14.41 0.24 -0.87
CA LEU A 270 -15.71 0.90 -1.09
C LEU A 270 -16.81 -0.13 -1.38
N ARG A 271 -16.54 -1.11 -2.26
CA ARG A 271 -17.48 -2.18 -2.56
C ARG A 271 -17.83 -2.98 -1.30
N VAL A 272 -16.84 -3.40 -0.53
CA VAL A 272 -17.08 -4.19 0.68
C VAL A 272 -17.89 -3.40 1.70
N MET A 273 -17.54 -2.14 1.96
CA MET A 273 -18.27 -1.26 2.86
C MET A 273 -19.72 -1.06 2.39
N THR A 274 -19.93 -0.79 1.09
CA THR A 274 -21.27 -0.64 0.49
C THR A 274 -22.12 -1.89 0.70
N VAL A 275 -21.56 -3.08 0.40
CA VAL A 275 -22.28 -4.36 0.59
C VAL A 275 -22.64 -4.61 2.06
N ARG A 276 -21.75 -4.24 3.00
CA ARG A 276 -22.03 -4.36 4.45
C ARG A 276 -23.17 -3.45 4.87
N ILE A 277 -23.15 -2.17 4.46
CA ILE A 277 -24.20 -1.18 4.76
C ILE A 277 -25.54 -1.64 4.20
N VAL A 278 -25.60 -2.05 2.94
CA VAL A 278 -26.84 -2.56 2.30
C VAL A 278 -27.40 -3.79 3.03
N ARG A 279 -26.53 -4.59 3.66
CA ARG A 279 -26.94 -5.75 4.49
C ARG A 279 -27.25 -5.39 5.94
N GLY A 280 -27.32 -4.12 6.31
CA GLY A 280 -27.57 -3.66 7.68
C GLY A 280 -26.43 -3.94 8.67
N LYS A 281 -25.20 -4.17 8.18
CA LYS A 281 -24.00 -4.42 9.01
C LYS A 281 -23.14 -3.18 9.12
N SER A 282 -22.31 -3.13 10.17
CA SER A 282 -21.29 -2.10 10.28
C SER A 282 -20.31 -2.18 9.10
N PRO A 283 -19.92 -1.05 8.46
CA PRO A 283 -18.93 -1.05 7.38
C PRO A 283 -17.58 -1.61 7.83
N PHE A 284 -17.27 -1.56 9.12
CA PHE A 284 -16.02 -2.05 9.73
C PHE A 284 -16.11 -3.51 10.22
N SER A 285 -17.22 -4.20 10.02
CA SER A 285 -17.35 -5.60 10.44
C SER A 285 -16.44 -6.50 9.58
N PRO A 286 -15.65 -7.41 10.18
CA PRO A 286 -14.78 -8.30 9.41
C PRO A 286 -15.57 -9.34 8.62
N ASP A 287 -15.17 -9.61 7.38
CA ASP A 287 -15.74 -10.66 6.53
C ASP A 287 -14.72 -11.24 5.54
N LYS A 288 -15.15 -12.16 4.66
CA LYS A 288 -14.34 -12.78 3.60
C LYS A 288 -14.79 -12.33 2.20
N THR A 289 -15.10 -11.05 2.02
CA THR A 289 -15.63 -10.57 0.74
C THR A 289 -14.66 -9.73 -0.08
N HIS A 290 -13.42 -9.52 0.39
CA HIS A 290 -12.39 -8.84 -0.38
C HIS A 290 -11.95 -9.63 -1.61
N LEU A 291 -11.39 -8.94 -2.60
CA LEU A 291 -10.99 -9.52 -3.88
C LEU A 291 -9.95 -10.66 -3.73
N HIS A 292 -9.02 -10.55 -2.78
CA HIS A 292 -8.04 -11.59 -2.52
C HIS A 292 -8.68 -12.92 -2.05
N HIS A 293 -9.78 -12.88 -1.31
CA HIS A 293 -10.53 -14.08 -0.94
C HIS A 293 -11.18 -14.77 -2.15
N LEU A 294 -11.62 -14.00 -3.16
CA LEU A 294 -12.15 -14.56 -4.40
C LEU A 294 -11.08 -15.38 -5.15
N PHE A 295 -9.85 -14.83 -5.28
CA PHE A 295 -8.77 -15.55 -5.97
C PHE A 295 -8.33 -16.82 -5.23
N ILE A 296 -8.26 -16.77 -3.90
CA ILE A 296 -8.00 -17.98 -3.09
C ILE A 296 -9.11 -19.04 -3.30
N GLU A 297 -10.38 -18.63 -3.33
CA GLU A 297 -11.52 -19.53 -3.60
C GLU A 297 -11.47 -20.14 -5.02
N LEU A 298 -10.88 -19.42 -5.99
CA LEU A 298 -10.59 -19.92 -7.34
C LEU A 298 -9.33 -20.81 -7.41
N GLY A 299 -8.70 -21.13 -6.28
CA GLY A 299 -7.56 -22.03 -6.21
C GLY A 299 -6.21 -21.39 -6.54
N TYR A 300 -6.10 -20.06 -6.49
CA TYR A 300 -4.81 -19.37 -6.64
C TYR A 300 -3.95 -19.52 -5.38
N SER A 301 -2.64 -19.65 -5.57
CA SER A 301 -1.67 -19.54 -4.47
C SER A 301 -1.63 -18.10 -3.92
N HIS A 302 -1.06 -17.87 -2.72
CA HIS A 302 -0.92 -16.53 -2.17
C HIS A 302 -0.19 -15.58 -3.14
N ILE A 303 0.97 -16.00 -3.68
CA ILE A 303 1.71 -15.20 -4.66
C ILE A 303 0.96 -15.03 -5.98
N GLY A 304 0.25 -16.07 -6.44
CA GLY A 304 -0.61 -15.97 -7.62
C GLY A 304 -1.74 -14.96 -7.44
N THR A 305 -2.35 -14.95 -6.26
CA THR A 305 -3.37 -13.95 -5.86
C THR A 305 -2.78 -12.55 -5.84
N ALA A 306 -1.64 -12.36 -5.19
CA ALA A 306 -0.96 -11.06 -5.12
C ALA A 306 -0.61 -10.54 -6.51
N LEU A 307 0.02 -11.35 -7.34
CA LEU A 307 0.39 -10.97 -8.72
C LEU A 307 -0.82 -10.66 -9.59
N SER A 308 -1.93 -11.43 -9.45
CA SER A 308 -3.15 -11.18 -10.22
C SER A 308 -3.77 -9.82 -9.87
N ILE A 309 -3.87 -9.51 -8.58
CA ILE A 309 -4.49 -8.24 -8.14
C ILE A 309 -3.57 -7.04 -8.44
N ILE A 310 -2.27 -7.17 -8.22
CA ILE A 310 -1.28 -6.15 -8.61
C ILE A 310 -1.32 -5.94 -10.13
N GLY A 311 -1.41 -7.02 -10.91
CA GLY A 311 -1.55 -6.97 -12.36
C GLY A 311 -2.81 -6.24 -12.81
N MET A 312 -3.95 -6.48 -12.14
CA MET A 312 -5.19 -5.73 -12.40
C MET A 312 -5.01 -4.23 -12.11
N ASN A 313 -4.34 -3.88 -11.02
CA ASN A 313 -4.08 -2.47 -10.70
C ASN A 313 -3.13 -1.82 -11.70
N LEU A 314 -2.05 -2.53 -12.10
CA LEU A 314 -1.14 -2.06 -13.15
C LEU A 314 -1.85 -1.87 -14.50
N PHE A 315 -2.81 -2.72 -14.82
CA PHE A 315 -3.66 -2.55 -16.01
C PHE A 315 -4.44 -1.24 -15.95
N VAL A 316 -5.00 -0.86 -14.79
CA VAL A 316 -5.67 0.45 -14.62
C VAL A 316 -4.69 1.60 -14.87
N VAL A 317 -3.49 1.53 -14.28
CA VAL A 317 -2.43 2.54 -14.50
C VAL A 317 -2.03 2.61 -15.96
N LEU A 318 -1.91 1.48 -16.64
CA LEU A 318 -1.61 1.44 -18.08
C LEU A 318 -2.73 2.10 -18.91
N CYS A 319 -3.99 1.83 -18.61
CA CYS A 319 -5.13 2.46 -19.30
C CYS A 319 -5.14 3.99 -19.08
N TRP A 320 -4.87 4.46 -17.86
CA TRP A 320 -4.68 5.88 -17.58
C TRP A 320 -3.53 6.46 -18.42
N TYR A 321 -2.38 5.78 -18.44
CA TYR A 321 -1.21 6.25 -19.19
C TYR A 321 -1.45 6.31 -20.70
N CYS A 322 -2.15 5.30 -21.26
CA CYS A 322 -2.57 5.32 -22.65
C CYS A 322 -3.52 6.49 -22.95
N ALA A 323 -4.49 6.75 -22.07
CA ALA A 323 -5.40 7.89 -22.20
C ALA A 323 -4.64 9.23 -22.19
N TYR A 324 -3.64 9.37 -21.31
CA TYR A 324 -2.75 10.53 -21.28
C TYR A 324 -1.96 10.67 -22.60
N LEU A 325 -1.33 9.59 -23.08
CA LEU A 325 -0.56 9.61 -24.35
C LEU A 325 -1.44 9.94 -25.58
N MET A 326 -2.72 9.57 -25.55
CA MET A 326 -3.70 9.92 -26.57
C MET A 326 -4.17 11.38 -26.49
N GLY A 327 -3.69 12.15 -25.51
CA GLY A 327 -4.08 13.54 -25.30
C GLY A 327 -5.52 13.73 -24.82
N LEU A 328 -6.12 12.70 -24.19
CA LEU A 328 -7.47 12.83 -23.63
C LEU A 328 -7.50 13.85 -22.48
N SER A 329 -8.63 14.53 -22.32
CA SER A 329 -8.83 15.46 -21.21
C SER A 329 -8.66 14.79 -19.85
N ILE A 330 -8.32 15.57 -18.81
CA ILE A 330 -8.15 15.09 -17.44
C ILE A 330 -9.43 14.40 -16.96
N ASP A 331 -10.60 14.94 -17.30
CA ASP A 331 -11.91 14.35 -16.98
C ASP A 331 -12.08 12.96 -17.60
N ALA A 332 -11.74 12.81 -18.89
CA ALA A 332 -11.81 11.53 -19.58
C ALA A 332 -10.86 10.49 -18.95
N GLN A 333 -9.64 10.90 -18.60
CA GLN A 333 -8.69 10.06 -17.87
C GLN A 333 -9.28 9.58 -16.53
N LEU A 334 -9.93 10.47 -15.78
CA LEU A 334 -10.57 10.12 -14.50
C LEU A 334 -11.72 9.12 -14.72
N TYR A 335 -12.59 9.39 -15.68
CA TYR A 335 -13.72 8.48 -15.93
C TYR A 335 -13.28 7.10 -16.39
N ILE A 336 -12.22 6.97 -17.17
CA ILE A 336 -11.63 5.69 -17.55
C ILE A 336 -11.19 4.92 -16.30
N VAL A 337 -10.46 5.55 -15.39
CA VAL A 337 -10.00 4.93 -14.15
C VAL A 337 -11.19 4.48 -13.28
N ILE A 338 -12.18 5.34 -13.09
CA ILE A 338 -13.38 5.03 -12.30
C ILE A 338 -14.15 3.85 -12.92
N LEU A 339 -14.38 3.88 -14.22
CA LEU A 339 -15.13 2.82 -14.92
C LEU A 339 -14.45 1.46 -14.80
N ILE A 340 -13.12 1.43 -14.97
CA ILE A 340 -12.36 0.17 -14.83
C ILE A 340 -12.36 -0.28 -13.36
N GLY A 341 -12.18 0.64 -12.39
CA GLY A 341 -12.27 0.33 -10.98
C GLY A 341 -13.62 -0.26 -10.56
N ILE A 342 -14.72 0.34 -11.02
CA ILE A 342 -16.08 -0.18 -10.83
C ILE A 342 -16.20 -1.56 -11.52
N PHE A 343 -15.71 -1.72 -12.72
CA PHE A 343 -15.79 -2.99 -13.43
C PHE A 343 -15.08 -4.11 -12.66
N ILE A 344 -13.84 -3.90 -12.22
CA ILE A 344 -13.05 -4.90 -11.47
C ILE A 344 -13.75 -5.29 -10.17
N THR A 345 -14.31 -4.33 -9.46
CA THR A 345 -14.79 -4.58 -8.10
C THR A 345 -16.30 -4.86 -8.05
N PHE A 346 -17.13 -4.03 -8.68
CA PHE A 346 -18.59 -4.14 -8.61
C PHE A 346 -19.21 -5.02 -9.70
N VAL A 347 -18.49 -5.33 -10.79
CA VAL A 347 -19.00 -6.19 -11.86
C VAL A 347 -18.29 -7.54 -11.86
N PHE A 348 -16.96 -7.56 -12.00
CA PHE A 348 -16.19 -8.82 -12.08
C PHE A 348 -16.33 -9.67 -10.82
N TYR A 349 -16.19 -9.09 -9.61
CA TYR A 349 -16.29 -9.84 -8.36
C TYR A 349 -17.63 -10.58 -8.19
N PRO A 350 -18.81 -9.92 -8.24
CA PRO A 350 -20.09 -10.61 -8.08
C PRO A 350 -20.38 -11.57 -9.25
N THR A 351 -19.96 -11.24 -10.48
CA THR A 351 -20.09 -12.15 -11.62
C THR A 351 -19.33 -13.44 -11.35
N MET A 352 -18.07 -13.38 -10.91
CA MET A 352 -17.29 -14.57 -10.60
C MET A 352 -17.90 -15.37 -9.45
N LYS A 353 -18.49 -14.73 -8.44
CA LYS A 353 -19.23 -15.43 -7.38
C LYS A 353 -20.43 -16.22 -7.92
N VAL A 354 -21.13 -15.71 -8.93
CA VAL A 354 -22.20 -16.45 -9.63
C VAL A 354 -21.61 -17.61 -10.43
N GLN A 355 -20.49 -17.39 -11.13
CA GLN A 355 -19.83 -18.46 -11.92
C GLN A 355 -19.35 -19.61 -11.02
N ILE A 356 -18.77 -19.30 -9.85
CA ILE A 356 -18.39 -20.29 -8.84
C ILE A 356 -19.60 -21.14 -8.41
N ARG A 357 -20.73 -20.50 -8.08
CA ARG A 357 -21.95 -21.21 -7.64
C ARG A 357 -22.54 -22.12 -8.72
N LYS A 358 -22.36 -21.76 -10.00
CA LYS A 358 -22.90 -22.49 -11.16
C LYS A 358 -21.90 -23.46 -11.78
N GLU A 359 -20.68 -23.50 -11.27
CA GLU A 359 -19.56 -24.34 -11.80
C GLU A 359 -19.42 -24.27 -13.33
N THR A 360 -19.44 -23.06 -13.87
CA THR A 360 -19.43 -22.82 -15.32
C THR A 360 -18.07 -23.06 -15.94
N LEU A 361 -18.02 -23.10 -17.28
CA LEU A 361 -16.74 -23.18 -18.03
C LEU A 361 -15.77 -22.06 -17.64
N LEU A 362 -16.27 -20.85 -17.41
CA LEU A 362 -15.45 -19.70 -16.97
C LEU A 362 -14.83 -19.95 -15.60
N TYR A 363 -15.59 -20.50 -14.66
CA TYR A 363 -15.08 -20.93 -13.35
C TYR A 363 -13.95 -21.95 -13.50
N HIS A 364 -14.16 -23.01 -14.30
CA HIS A 364 -13.13 -24.03 -14.51
C HIS A 364 -11.86 -23.47 -15.19
N CYS A 365 -11.99 -22.51 -16.12
CA CYS A 365 -10.87 -21.81 -16.72
C CYS A 365 -10.04 -21.07 -15.65
N PHE A 366 -10.71 -20.27 -14.79
CA PHE A 366 -10.03 -19.56 -13.71
C PHE A 366 -9.38 -20.51 -12.69
N CYS A 367 -10.05 -21.60 -12.31
CA CYS A 367 -9.45 -22.63 -11.45
C CYS A 367 -8.21 -23.27 -12.07
N LYS A 368 -8.20 -23.52 -13.37
CA LYS A 368 -7.04 -24.06 -14.09
C LYS A 368 -5.86 -23.08 -14.06
N ILE A 369 -6.14 -21.78 -14.28
CA ILE A 369 -5.14 -20.72 -14.13
C ILE A 369 -4.66 -20.64 -12.67
N GLY A 370 -5.59 -20.68 -11.70
CA GLY A 370 -5.27 -20.68 -10.27
C GLY A 370 -4.33 -21.82 -9.88
N ALA A 371 -4.65 -23.04 -10.32
CA ALA A 371 -3.80 -24.20 -10.08
C ALA A 371 -2.38 -24.06 -10.66
N SER A 372 -2.22 -23.38 -11.80
CA SER A 372 -0.91 -23.13 -12.41
C SER A 372 -0.05 -22.13 -11.62
N THR A 373 -0.65 -21.33 -10.72
CA THR A 373 0.08 -20.39 -9.87
C THR A 373 0.79 -21.05 -8.67
N HIS A 374 0.54 -22.34 -8.43
CA HIS A 374 1.24 -23.09 -7.38
C HIS A 374 2.64 -23.48 -7.84
N VAL A 375 3.59 -22.61 -7.55
CA VAL A 375 5.00 -22.83 -7.90
C VAL A 375 5.55 -24.02 -7.10
N THR A 376 6.19 -24.96 -7.80
CA THR A 376 6.94 -26.04 -7.12
C THR A 376 8.11 -25.43 -6.36
N ARG A 377 8.23 -25.74 -5.06
CA ARG A 377 9.30 -25.22 -4.18
C ARG A 377 10.66 -25.86 -4.54
N LYS A 378 11.13 -25.61 -5.77
CA LYS A 378 12.41 -26.11 -6.33
C LYS A 378 13.23 -24.93 -6.86
N GLY A 379 14.51 -25.17 -7.16
CA GLY A 379 15.38 -24.19 -7.80
C GLY A 379 15.47 -22.87 -7.02
N PHE A 380 15.16 -21.76 -7.68
CA PHE A 380 15.23 -20.42 -7.11
C PHE A 380 14.38 -20.25 -5.83
N TRP A 381 13.18 -20.85 -5.78
CA TRP A 381 12.33 -20.79 -4.58
C TRP A 381 13.02 -21.40 -3.36
N LEU A 382 13.61 -22.60 -3.53
CA LEU A 382 14.30 -23.28 -2.43
C LEU A 382 15.57 -22.52 -2.00
N PHE A 383 16.27 -21.90 -2.96
CA PHE A 383 17.42 -21.04 -2.68
C PHE A 383 16.99 -19.82 -1.84
N ALA A 384 15.96 -19.07 -2.28
CA ALA A 384 15.44 -17.92 -1.58
C ALA A 384 14.91 -18.28 -0.17
N GLN A 385 14.24 -19.43 -0.04
CA GLN A 385 13.77 -19.94 1.26
C GLN A 385 14.94 -20.24 2.20
N LYS A 386 15.96 -20.96 1.73
CA LYS A 386 17.14 -21.28 2.54
C LYS A 386 17.89 -20.01 2.96
N TRP A 387 17.99 -19.03 2.07
CA TRP A 387 18.60 -17.75 2.37
C TRP A 387 17.82 -16.98 3.45
N ALA A 388 16.50 -16.87 3.30
CA ALA A 388 15.64 -16.21 4.26
C ALA A 388 15.70 -16.90 5.65
N ASP A 389 15.58 -18.24 5.68
CA ASP A 389 15.54 -19.00 6.94
C ASP A 389 16.91 -19.04 7.65
N LYS A 390 18.02 -18.86 6.94
CA LYS A 390 19.36 -18.79 7.52
C LYS A 390 19.56 -17.56 8.43
N SER A 391 18.79 -16.50 8.23
CA SER A 391 18.84 -15.29 9.06
C SER A 391 18.18 -15.46 10.44
N VAL A 392 17.49 -16.57 10.69
CA VAL A 392 16.83 -16.83 11.98
C VAL A 392 17.88 -17.09 13.03
N ILE A 393 17.85 -16.29 14.10
CA ILE A 393 18.72 -16.50 15.27
C ILE A 393 18.15 -17.71 16.03
N GLU A 394 18.87 -18.83 15.97
CA GLU A 394 18.56 -20.00 16.80
C GLU A 394 18.78 -19.66 18.27
N GLU A 395 17.94 -20.25 19.13
CA GLU A 395 17.98 -20.03 20.59
C GLU A 395 19.24 -20.57 21.22
#